data_f7c0ba0f00cc4e7c13046ccd00c210f5
#
_entry.id   f7c0ba0f00cc4e7c13046ccd00c210f5
#
_cell.length_a   1.000
_cell.length_b   1.000
_cell.length_c   1.000
_cell.angle_alpha   90.00
_cell.angle_beta   90.00
_cell.angle_gamma   90.00
#
_symmetry.space_group_name_H-M   'P 1'
#
loop_
_entity.id
_entity.type
_entity.pdbx_description
1 polymer ?
#
loop_
_entity_poly.entity_id
_entity_poly.type
_entity_poly.pdbx_seq_one_letter_code
_entity_poly.pdbx_strand_id
1 'polypeptide(L)'
;MLFVIQSLRKLLALAVAGLLANSFTPADAQQVARPMAAAPVKTVLFVGNSFFHGKYPPVLAYNAAHVTDENYGLPATDPRCETTTGEPVVWGGIPGIFQQFTEEAGLNYEVHFEEINARPLQYHYDHALSIIQQPRWHTVVLQEHSQWALPARHGGHPELFRDYATRLEQAVHAANPAASVFLFQTWPRADLCYPPGKPFSGLPIDSMAQELHASYYGLLSQNPGFKGIAPAGDAWLRAVQTGLAQRNPYAPEPGKVDLWAEDYYHPSNWGAYLTACVLFGEITGHDPRALGGAEQAATALGISPAEAVGLQRVAAEQIRAARPDAFVEKPMSEGKPAARKDKVKS
;
A
#
# COMPACT_ATOMS: atom_id res chain seq x y z
N MET A 1 -45.11 -45.04 37.16
CA MET A 1 -44.95 -45.86 38.39
C MET A 1 -43.84 -45.11 39.15
N LEU A 2 -44.25 -44.19 40.02
CA LEU A 2 -44.46 -44.37 41.46
C LEU A 2 -43.12 -44.83 42.11
N PHE A 3 -42.54 -44.24 43.05
CA PHE A 3 -42.79 -43.58 44.34
C PHE A 3 -41.38 -43.17 44.85
N VAL A 4 -41.07 -42.00 45.32
CA VAL A 4 -41.49 -41.32 46.52
C VAL A 4 -40.59 -41.66 47.77
N ILE A 5 -40.13 -40.60 48.41
CA ILE A 5 -40.13 -40.22 49.82
C ILE A 5 -38.77 -40.31 50.53
N GLN A 6 -38.26 -39.12 50.93
CA GLN A 6 -38.21 -38.57 52.32
C GLN A 6 -37.23 -39.31 53.25
N SER A 7 -36.51 -38.75 54.10
CA SER A 7 -36.51 -37.63 55.02
C SER A 7 -35.46 -37.89 56.11
N LEU A 8 -34.88 -36.96 56.67
CA LEU A 8 -34.97 -36.27 57.97
C LEU A 8 -33.76 -36.42 58.92
N ARG A 9 -33.26 -35.23 59.26
CA ARG A 9 -33.02 -34.72 60.62
C ARG A 9 -31.74 -35.08 61.41
N LYS A 10 -31.06 -34.00 61.74
CA LYS A 10 -30.68 -33.51 63.11
C LYS A 10 -29.46 -34.20 63.76
N LEU A 11 -28.48 -33.56 64.38
CA LEU A 11 -28.40 -32.51 65.39
C LEU A 11 -26.91 -32.22 65.68
N LEU A 12 -26.52 -30.97 65.76
CA LEU A 12 -25.94 -30.26 66.90
C LEU A 12 -24.72 -30.85 67.60
N ALA A 13 -23.61 -30.13 67.55
CA ALA A 13 -22.79 -29.82 68.75
C ALA A 13 -21.87 -28.60 68.50
N LEU A 14 -21.96 -27.63 69.39
CA LEU A 14 -21.11 -26.44 69.55
C LEU A 14 -19.69 -26.84 69.95
N ALA A 15 -18.67 -26.12 69.48
CA ALA A 15 -17.52 -25.73 70.27
C ALA A 15 -16.98 -24.36 69.78
N VAL A 16 -16.97 -23.44 70.69
CA VAL A 16 -16.45 -22.07 70.65
C VAL A 16 -14.93 -22.13 70.79
N ALA A 17 -14.18 -21.40 70.03
CA ALA A 17 -13.06 -20.56 70.52
C ALA A 17 -12.27 -19.87 69.39
N GLY A 18 -12.02 -18.61 69.53
CA GLY A 18 -10.80 -17.94 69.08
C GLY A 18 -10.92 -16.95 67.94
N LEU A 19 -11.27 -15.70 68.24
CA LEU A 19 -11.04 -14.51 67.46
C LEU A 19 -9.58 -14.43 66.95
N LEU A 20 -9.41 -14.16 65.69
CA LEU A 20 -8.50 -13.14 65.15
C LEU A 20 -9.09 -12.59 63.90
N ALA A 21 -9.70 -11.45 64.01
CA ALA A 21 -10.20 -10.66 62.87
C ALA A 21 -8.98 -10.02 62.19
N ASN A 22 -8.54 -10.58 61.07
CA ASN A 22 -7.76 -9.84 60.11
C ASN A 22 -8.73 -9.22 59.08
N SER A 23 -8.92 -7.94 59.24
CA SER A 23 -9.67 -7.07 58.31
C SER A 23 -8.84 -6.94 57.02
N PHE A 24 -9.06 -7.80 56.07
CA PHE A 24 -8.67 -7.51 54.69
C PHE A 24 -9.73 -6.61 54.10
N THR A 25 -9.39 -5.33 53.95
CA THR A 25 -10.13 -4.40 53.10
C THR A 25 -9.95 -4.85 51.63
N PRO A 26 -10.99 -5.11 50.86
CA PRO A 26 -10.88 -5.31 49.43
C PRO A 26 -10.76 -3.91 48.79
N ALA A 27 -9.54 -3.42 48.72
CA ALA A 27 -9.19 -2.28 47.88
C ALA A 27 -8.45 -2.78 46.61
N ASP A 28 -8.99 -3.83 45.98
CA ASP A 28 -8.68 -4.09 44.59
C ASP A 28 -9.62 -3.27 43.72
N ALA A 29 -9.23 -1.98 43.56
CA ALA A 29 -9.77 -1.16 42.52
C ALA A 29 -9.50 -1.89 41.17
N GLN A 30 -10.56 -2.44 40.58
CA GLN A 30 -10.56 -2.80 39.20
C GLN A 30 -10.03 -1.61 38.43
N GLN A 31 -8.78 -1.73 38.00
CA GLN A 31 -8.19 -0.84 37.03
C GLN A 31 -8.91 -1.15 35.73
N VAL A 32 -10.04 -0.44 35.52
CA VAL A 32 -10.75 -0.45 34.24
C VAL A 32 -9.70 -0.02 33.21
N ALA A 33 -9.24 -0.99 32.42
CA ALA A 33 -8.35 -0.72 31.32
C ALA A 33 -8.99 0.40 30.48
N ARG A 34 -8.39 1.58 30.48
CA ARG A 34 -8.82 2.66 29.58
C ARG A 34 -8.80 2.07 28.19
N PRO A 35 -9.90 2.20 27.40
CA PRO A 35 -9.87 1.82 26.00
C PRO A 35 -8.66 2.52 25.38
N MET A 36 -7.74 1.76 24.80
CA MET A 36 -6.67 2.37 24.00
C MET A 36 -7.37 3.22 22.94
N ALA A 37 -7.05 4.52 22.92
CA ALA A 37 -7.55 5.39 21.87
C ALA A 37 -7.17 4.75 20.52
N ALA A 38 -8.14 4.63 19.62
CA ALA A 38 -7.88 4.12 18.28
C ALA A 38 -6.73 4.94 17.67
N ALA A 39 -5.82 4.26 16.99
CA ALA A 39 -4.73 4.94 16.30
C ALA A 39 -5.32 5.99 15.32
N PRO A 40 -4.71 7.17 15.23
CA PRO A 40 -5.22 8.20 14.34
C PRO A 40 -5.27 7.67 12.90
N VAL A 41 -6.33 8.04 12.18
CA VAL A 41 -6.51 7.69 10.77
C VAL A 41 -5.39 8.33 9.95
N LYS A 42 -4.82 7.58 9.02
CA LYS A 42 -3.88 8.08 8.01
C LYS A 42 -4.56 8.07 6.64
N THR A 43 -4.66 9.21 6.00
CA THR A 43 -5.23 9.32 4.66
C THR A 43 -4.15 9.19 3.60
N VAL A 44 -4.41 8.41 2.58
CA VAL A 44 -3.54 8.25 1.40
C VAL A 44 -4.31 8.60 0.15
N LEU A 45 -3.71 9.43 -0.72
CA LEU A 45 -4.24 9.73 -2.05
C LEU A 45 -3.31 9.12 -3.11
N PHE A 46 -3.87 8.27 -3.98
CA PHE A 46 -3.23 7.80 -5.21
C PHE A 46 -3.65 8.69 -6.36
N VAL A 47 -2.67 9.26 -7.09
CA VAL A 47 -2.89 10.11 -8.25
C VAL A 47 -2.26 9.45 -9.46
N GLY A 48 -3.07 9.16 -10.49
CA GLY A 48 -2.56 8.46 -11.66
C GLY A 48 -3.63 8.00 -12.65
N ASN A 49 -3.48 6.78 -13.15
CA ASN A 49 -4.31 6.25 -14.21
C ASN A 49 -4.50 4.72 -14.08
N SER A 50 -4.90 4.06 -15.17
CA SER A 50 -5.15 2.61 -15.20
C SER A 50 -3.99 1.72 -14.71
N PHE A 51 -2.81 2.26 -14.50
CA PHE A 51 -1.73 1.53 -13.84
C PHE A 51 -1.98 1.34 -12.35
N PHE A 52 -2.86 2.12 -11.73
CA PHE A 52 -3.34 1.87 -10.36
C PHE A 52 -4.64 1.06 -10.33
N HIS A 53 -5.70 1.49 -11.03
CA HIS A 53 -6.96 0.73 -10.97
C HIS A 53 -6.96 -0.56 -11.78
N GLY A 54 -5.96 -0.77 -12.65
CA GLY A 54 -5.91 -1.93 -13.53
C GLY A 54 -6.82 -1.81 -14.74
N LYS A 55 -7.01 -2.91 -15.47
CA LYS A 55 -7.86 -2.93 -16.66
C LYS A 55 -8.88 -4.06 -16.63
N TYR A 56 -8.54 -5.16 -16.01
CA TYR A 56 -9.30 -6.40 -16.08
C TYR A 56 -9.77 -6.88 -14.71
N PRO A 57 -10.96 -7.52 -14.64
CA PRO A 57 -11.36 -8.24 -13.44
C PRO A 57 -10.38 -9.41 -13.13
N PRO A 58 -10.18 -9.76 -11.85
CA PRO A 58 -10.82 -9.21 -10.67
C PRO A 58 -10.16 -7.92 -10.13
N VAL A 59 -8.98 -7.51 -10.64
CA VAL A 59 -8.21 -6.38 -10.13
C VAL A 59 -9.00 -5.08 -10.19
N LEU A 60 -9.59 -4.77 -11.34
CA LEU A 60 -10.22 -3.47 -11.64
C LEU A 60 -11.22 -3.01 -10.56
N ALA A 61 -12.06 -3.91 -10.05
CA ALA A 61 -13.07 -3.58 -9.06
C ALA A 61 -12.75 -4.17 -7.66
N TYR A 62 -11.50 -4.64 -7.45
CA TYR A 62 -11.15 -5.26 -6.18
C TYR A 62 -11.28 -4.28 -5.03
N ASN A 63 -12.05 -4.67 -4.01
CA ASN A 63 -12.25 -3.90 -2.76
C ASN A 63 -12.76 -2.46 -2.96
N ALA A 64 -13.47 -2.21 -4.08
CA ALA A 64 -13.95 -0.87 -4.47
C ALA A 64 -14.86 -0.20 -3.43
N ALA A 65 -15.55 -0.98 -2.58
CA ALA A 65 -16.40 -0.44 -1.52
C ALA A 65 -15.62 0.14 -0.33
N HIS A 66 -14.34 -0.17 -0.21
CA HIS A 66 -13.47 0.23 0.92
C HIS A 66 -12.45 1.32 0.55
N VAL A 67 -12.52 1.84 -0.67
CA VAL A 67 -11.71 2.95 -1.14
C VAL A 67 -12.59 4.06 -1.68
N THR A 68 -12.09 5.28 -1.71
CA THR A 68 -12.84 6.45 -2.20
C THR A 68 -12.27 6.93 -3.53
N ASP A 69 -13.09 6.87 -4.57
CA ASP A 69 -12.82 7.51 -5.85
C ASP A 69 -13.24 8.99 -5.77
N GLU A 70 -12.28 9.90 -5.82
CA GLU A 70 -12.52 11.35 -5.76
C GLU A 70 -13.17 11.90 -7.04
N ASN A 71 -13.26 11.08 -8.08
CA ASN A 71 -13.90 11.40 -9.35
C ASN A 71 -15.30 10.78 -9.51
N TYR A 72 -15.70 9.92 -8.57
CA TYR A 72 -16.98 9.22 -8.66
C TYR A 72 -18.18 10.17 -8.62
N GLY A 73 -19.09 10.00 -9.57
CA GLY A 73 -20.31 10.81 -9.64
C GLY A 73 -20.15 12.22 -10.19
N LEU A 74 -18.97 12.58 -10.70
CA LEU A 74 -18.78 13.84 -11.40
C LEU A 74 -19.62 13.89 -12.67
N PRO A 75 -20.13 15.09 -13.06
CA PRO A 75 -20.87 15.23 -14.30
C PRO A 75 -19.99 14.94 -15.52
N ALA A 76 -20.56 14.41 -16.60
CA ALA A 76 -19.82 14.06 -17.81
C ALA A 76 -19.08 15.26 -18.47
N THR A 77 -19.37 16.49 -18.06
CA THR A 77 -18.67 17.71 -18.50
C THR A 77 -17.44 18.04 -17.65
N ASP A 78 -17.26 17.38 -16.51
CA ASP A 78 -16.06 17.54 -15.69
C ASP A 78 -14.88 16.82 -16.37
N PRO A 79 -13.71 17.46 -16.55
CA PRO A 79 -12.56 16.84 -17.17
C PRO A 79 -12.03 15.63 -16.40
N ARG A 80 -12.38 15.47 -15.12
CA ARG A 80 -12.02 14.30 -14.29
C ARG A 80 -13.05 13.17 -14.37
N CYS A 81 -14.18 13.38 -15.06
CA CYS A 81 -15.16 12.34 -15.25
C CYS A 81 -14.63 11.29 -16.23
N GLU A 82 -14.45 10.07 -15.79
CA GLU A 82 -14.10 8.96 -16.66
C GLU A 82 -15.33 8.50 -17.44
N THR A 83 -15.22 8.53 -18.77
CA THR A 83 -16.32 8.20 -19.67
C THR A 83 -16.06 6.94 -20.51
N THR A 84 -15.03 6.17 -20.18
CA THR A 84 -14.66 4.98 -20.94
C THR A 84 -15.79 3.96 -20.88
N THR A 85 -16.37 3.66 -22.05
CA THR A 85 -17.47 2.71 -22.16
C THR A 85 -17.00 1.28 -21.96
N GLY A 86 -17.75 0.50 -21.16
CA GLY A 86 -17.48 -0.91 -20.94
C GLY A 86 -16.63 -1.23 -19.70
N GLU A 87 -16.19 -0.24 -18.97
CA GLU A 87 -15.57 -0.43 -17.65
C GLU A 87 -16.62 -0.34 -16.52
N PRO A 88 -16.41 -1.07 -15.40
CA PRO A 88 -17.27 -0.91 -14.22
C PRO A 88 -17.26 0.53 -13.74
N VAL A 89 -18.39 0.97 -13.19
CA VAL A 89 -18.55 2.34 -12.68
C VAL A 89 -17.74 2.60 -11.42
N VAL A 90 -17.30 1.56 -10.72
CA VAL A 90 -16.53 1.64 -9.47
C VAL A 90 -15.22 0.87 -9.60
N TRP A 91 -14.14 1.54 -9.24
CA TRP A 91 -12.79 0.99 -9.27
C TRP A 91 -12.26 0.74 -7.86
N GLY A 92 -11.34 -0.21 -7.75
CA GLY A 92 -10.62 -0.50 -6.53
C GLY A 92 -9.13 -0.70 -6.81
N GLY A 93 -8.79 -1.65 -7.67
CA GLY A 93 -7.45 -1.84 -8.18
C GLY A 93 -6.38 -2.07 -7.13
N ILE A 94 -5.19 -1.57 -7.41
CA ILE A 94 -4.04 -1.60 -6.49
C ILE A 94 -4.32 -0.82 -5.20
N PRO A 95 -4.98 0.37 -5.22
CA PRO A 95 -5.42 1.03 -3.99
C PRO A 95 -6.33 0.15 -3.12
N GLY A 96 -7.25 -0.60 -3.73
CA GLY A 96 -8.12 -1.55 -3.03
C GLY A 96 -7.36 -2.72 -2.39
N ILE A 97 -6.32 -3.23 -3.08
CA ILE A 97 -5.44 -4.27 -2.52
C ILE A 97 -4.63 -3.69 -1.35
N PHE A 98 -4.08 -2.48 -1.49
CA PHE A 98 -3.38 -1.79 -0.43
C PHE A 98 -4.28 -1.57 0.81
N GLN A 99 -5.55 -1.16 0.61
CA GLN A 99 -6.52 -1.02 1.69
C GLN A 99 -6.72 -2.34 2.43
N GLN A 100 -6.91 -3.46 1.72
CA GLN A 100 -7.03 -4.78 2.32
C GLN A 100 -5.80 -5.15 3.18
N PHE A 101 -4.60 -4.88 2.70
CA PHE A 101 -3.37 -5.14 3.45
C PHE A 101 -3.30 -4.32 4.74
N THR A 102 -3.71 -3.05 4.70
CA THR A 102 -3.71 -2.20 5.89
C THR A 102 -4.74 -2.64 6.92
N GLU A 103 -5.92 -3.09 6.49
CA GLU A 103 -6.96 -3.65 7.35
C GLU A 103 -6.47 -4.93 8.05
N GLU A 104 -5.87 -5.87 7.32
CA GLU A 104 -5.34 -7.11 7.89
C GLU A 104 -4.16 -6.88 8.84
N ALA A 105 -3.35 -5.87 8.56
CA ALA A 105 -2.26 -5.46 9.44
C ALA A 105 -2.73 -4.66 10.68
N GLY A 106 -4.04 -4.40 10.82
CA GLY A 106 -4.59 -3.60 11.91
C GLY A 106 -4.18 -2.13 11.86
N LEU A 107 -3.87 -1.62 10.68
CA LEU A 107 -3.49 -0.23 10.43
C LEU A 107 -4.71 0.60 10.06
N ASN A 108 -4.81 1.80 10.59
CA ASN A 108 -5.95 2.68 10.37
C ASN A 108 -5.67 3.64 9.21
N TYR A 109 -6.01 3.19 7.98
CA TYR A 109 -5.86 3.98 6.75
C TYR A 109 -7.21 4.24 6.09
N GLU A 110 -7.36 5.43 5.52
CA GLU A 110 -8.39 5.78 4.56
C GLU A 110 -7.71 5.99 3.20
N VAL A 111 -8.10 5.17 2.24
CA VAL A 111 -7.49 5.15 0.90
C VAL A 111 -8.39 5.85 -0.09
N HIS A 112 -7.83 6.83 -0.76
CA HIS A 112 -8.48 7.63 -1.79
C HIS A 112 -7.66 7.56 -3.08
N PHE A 113 -8.31 7.75 -4.21
CA PHE A 113 -7.61 7.90 -5.47
C PHE A 113 -8.27 8.97 -6.36
N GLU A 114 -7.45 9.62 -7.15
CA GLU A 114 -7.80 10.52 -8.24
C GLU A 114 -7.12 9.96 -9.49
N GLU A 115 -7.85 9.21 -10.28
CA GLU A 115 -7.33 8.44 -11.40
C GLU A 115 -8.14 8.68 -12.66
N ILE A 116 -7.45 8.86 -13.79
CA ILE A 116 -8.09 9.06 -15.10
C ILE A 116 -7.28 8.28 -16.13
N ASN A 117 -7.95 7.43 -16.91
CA ASN A 117 -7.32 6.58 -17.91
C ASN A 117 -6.36 7.34 -18.82
N ALA A 118 -5.14 6.79 -18.98
CA ALA A 118 -4.09 7.27 -19.86
C ALA A 118 -3.65 8.74 -19.64
N ARG A 119 -3.99 9.37 -18.52
CA ARG A 119 -3.61 10.76 -18.25
C ARG A 119 -2.25 10.84 -17.57
N PRO A 120 -1.39 11.81 -17.96
CA PRO A 120 -0.12 12.11 -17.31
C PRO A 120 -0.33 13.02 -16.10
N LEU A 121 0.69 13.17 -15.25
CA LEU A 121 0.69 14.08 -14.10
C LEU A 121 0.36 15.54 -14.47
N GLN A 122 0.72 15.98 -15.67
CA GLN A 122 0.30 17.28 -16.20
C GLN A 122 -1.21 17.45 -16.15
N TYR A 123 -1.97 16.46 -16.62
CA TYR A 123 -3.42 16.52 -16.65
C TYR A 123 -4.02 16.65 -15.24
N HIS A 124 -3.48 15.88 -14.30
CA HIS A 124 -3.92 15.94 -12.88
C HIS A 124 -3.59 17.29 -12.24
N TYR A 125 -2.45 17.89 -12.58
CA TYR A 125 -2.13 19.25 -12.16
C TYR A 125 -3.13 20.28 -12.72
N ASP A 126 -3.46 20.17 -14.00
CA ASP A 126 -4.32 21.14 -14.68
C ASP A 126 -5.81 21.02 -14.25
N HIS A 127 -6.28 19.82 -13.85
CA HIS A 127 -7.70 19.55 -13.63
C HIS A 127 -8.07 19.05 -12.23
N ALA A 128 -7.15 18.44 -11.48
CA ALA A 128 -7.43 17.82 -10.19
C ALA A 128 -6.71 18.51 -9.01
N LEU A 129 -6.04 19.63 -9.23
CA LEU A 129 -5.24 20.30 -8.20
C LEU A 129 -6.04 20.63 -6.93
N SER A 130 -7.34 20.97 -7.07
CA SER A 130 -8.24 21.24 -5.94
C SER A 130 -8.46 20.03 -5.01
N ILE A 131 -8.26 18.80 -5.51
CA ILE A 131 -8.29 17.58 -4.72
C ILE A 131 -6.90 17.32 -4.15
N ILE A 132 -5.87 17.40 -4.98
CA ILE A 132 -4.51 17.00 -4.62
C ILE A 132 -3.91 17.92 -3.55
N GLN A 133 -4.18 19.23 -3.61
CA GLN A 133 -3.66 20.22 -2.65
C GLN A 133 -4.51 20.38 -1.38
N GLN A 134 -5.22 19.33 -0.94
CA GLN A 134 -5.98 19.38 0.31
C GLN A 134 -5.10 19.05 1.52
N PRO A 135 -5.25 19.76 2.65
CA PRO A 135 -4.40 19.55 3.83
C PRO A 135 -4.66 18.23 4.56
N ARG A 136 -5.69 17.48 4.17
CA ARG A 136 -6.07 16.18 4.78
C ARG A 136 -5.14 15.03 4.41
N TRP A 137 -4.35 15.16 3.35
CA TRP A 137 -3.51 14.07 2.88
C TRP A 137 -2.27 13.90 3.76
N HIS A 138 -2.12 12.72 4.37
CA HIS A 138 -0.89 12.33 5.08
C HIS A 138 0.14 11.75 4.11
N THR A 139 -0.34 11.11 3.06
CA THR A 139 0.50 10.55 1.98
C THR A 139 -0.15 10.81 0.64
N VAL A 140 0.66 11.20 -0.35
CA VAL A 140 0.27 11.27 -1.76
C VAL A 140 1.25 10.45 -2.59
N VAL A 141 0.72 9.63 -3.49
CA VAL A 141 1.51 8.78 -4.38
C VAL A 141 1.25 9.24 -5.81
N LEU A 142 2.30 9.68 -6.50
CA LEU A 142 2.22 10.24 -7.86
C LEU A 142 2.70 9.22 -8.89
N GLN A 143 1.79 8.79 -9.77
CA GLN A 143 2.07 7.86 -10.87
C GLN A 143 1.96 8.60 -12.22
N GLU A 144 3.08 8.67 -12.93
CA GLU A 144 3.14 9.24 -14.26
C GLU A 144 2.58 8.27 -15.31
N HIS A 145 2.13 8.78 -16.46
CA HIS A 145 1.85 7.94 -17.63
C HIS A 145 3.03 7.04 -17.95
N SER A 146 2.75 5.76 -18.21
CA SER A 146 3.74 4.66 -18.24
C SER A 146 4.96 4.87 -19.17
N GLN A 147 4.85 5.76 -20.15
CA GLN A 147 5.93 6.07 -21.09
C GLN A 147 6.59 7.44 -20.85
N TRP A 148 5.91 8.37 -20.16
CA TRP A 148 6.38 9.75 -20.08
C TRP A 148 7.69 9.90 -19.30
N ALA A 149 7.95 9.03 -18.34
CA ALA A 149 9.24 9.01 -17.64
C ALA A 149 10.41 8.51 -18.51
N LEU A 150 10.13 7.88 -19.67
CA LEU A 150 11.18 7.40 -20.58
C LEU A 150 11.89 8.55 -21.33
N PRO A 151 13.11 8.33 -21.84
CA PRO A 151 13.75 9.26 -22.76
C PRO A 151 12.92 9.51 -24.02
N ALA A 152 13.06 10.74 -24.58
CA ALA A 152 12.32 11.16 -25.79
C ALA A 152 12.56 10.23 -27.00
N ARG A 153 13.75 9.61 -27.13
CA ARG A 153 14.05 8.63 -28.19
C ARG A 153 13.16 7.40 -28.16
N HIS A 154 12.51 7.13 -27.02
CA HIS A 154 11.53 6.03 -26.85
C HIS A 154 10.10 6.55 -26.67
N GLY A 155 9.82 7.79 -27.09
CA GLY A 155 8.50 8.42 -27.04
C GLY A 155 8.11 8.95 -25.67
N GLY A 156 9.06 9.12 -24.76
CA GLY A 156 8.83 9.74 -23.45
C GLY A 156 8.85 11.27 -23.48
N HIS A 157 8.44 11.87 -22.37
CA HIS A 157 8.45 13.30 -22.11
C HIS A 157 9.06 13.58 -20.72
N PRO A 158 10.35 13.20 -20.50
CA PRO A 158 10.96 13.21 -19.18
C PRO A 158 11.05 14.60 -18.54
N GLU A 159 11.09 15.66 -19.33
CA GLU A 159 11.03 17.04 -18.84
C GLU A 159 9.65 17.40 -18.26
N LEU A 160 8.56 16.97 -18.91
CA LEU A 160 7.21 17.16 -18.41
C LEU A 160 6.97 16.31 -17.15
N PHE A 161 7.44 15.07 -17.14
CA PHE A 161 7.40 14.23 -15.94
C PHE A 161 8.06 14.93 -14.74
N ARG A 162 9.31 15.42 -14.91
CA ARG A 162 10.02 16.10 -13.82
C ARG A 162 9.32 17.38 -13.38
N ASP A 163 8.84 18.20 -14.32
CA ASP A 163 8.19 19.47 -14.03
C ASP A 163 6.89 19.24 -13.25
N TYR A 164 5.98 18.41 -13.77
CA TYR A 164 4.67 18.24 -13.16
C TYR A 164 4.68 17.40 -11.89
N ALA A 165 5.55 16.40 -11.77
CA ALA A 165 5.75 15.70 -10.51
C ALA A 165 6.24 16.66 -9.41
N THR A 166 7.18 17.56 -9.74
CA THR A 166 7.69 18.57 -8.80
C THR A 166 6.63 19.60 -8.42
N ARG A 167 5.83 20.08 -9.38
CA ARG A 167 4.73 21.02 -9.09
C ARG A 167 3.66 20.41 -8.19
N LEU A 168 3.30 19.15 -8.43
CA LEU A 168 2.33 18.46 -7.59
C LEU A 168 2.88 18.23 -6.18
N GLU A 169 4.13 17.82 -6.05
CA GLU A 169 4.80 17.70 -4.75
C GLU A 169 4.76 19.02 -3.99
N GLN A 170 5.13 20.12 -4.62
CA GLN A 170 5.10 21.46 -4.01
C GLN A 170 3.69 21.89 -3.61
N ALA A 171 2.68 21.58 -4.43
CA ALA A 171 1.29 21.88 -4.13
C ALA A 171 0.77 21.10 -2.90
N VAL A 172 1.15 19.83 -2.77
CA VAL A 172 0.85 19.01 -1.59
C VAL A 172 1.51 19.59 -0.35
N HIS A 173 2.80 19.92 -0.39
CA HIS A 173 3.51 20.49 0.76
C HIS A 173 3.07 21.92 1.11
N ALA A 174 2.62 22.71 0.13
CA ALA A 174 2.02 24.01 0.42
C ALA A 174 0.73 23.88 1.23
N ALA A 175 -0.04 22.80 1.02
CA ALA A 175 -1.28 22.54 1.77
C ALA A 175 -1.01 21.81 3.10
N ASN A 176 -0.08 20.86 3.11
CA ASN A 176 0.32 20.09 4.29
C ASN A 176 1.85 19.85 4.28
N PRO A 177 2.65 20.67 4.95
CA PRO A 177 4.11 20.49 4.98
C PRO A 177 4.59 19.17 5.62
N ALA A 178 3.72 18.48 6.36
CA ALA A 178 4.04 17.19 6.99
C ALA A 178 3.65 15.98 6.11
N ALA A 179 3.03 16.19 4.96
CA ALA A 179 2.66 15.12 4.06
C ALA A 179 3.90 14.38 3.53
N SER A 180 3.74 13.09 3.25
CA SER A 180 4.75 12.30 2.55
C SER A 180 4.36 12.17 1.09
N VAL A 181 5.20 12.64 0.16
CA VAL A 181 4.94 12.51 -1.29
C VAL A 181 5.88 11.48 -1.87
N PHE A 182 5.31 10.41 -2.45
CA PHE A 182 6.06 9.33 -3.09
C PHE A 182 5.91 9.39 -4.61
N LEU A 183 7.01 9.13 -5.30
CA LEU A 183 6.97 8.79 -6.72
C LEU A 183 6.63 7.30 -6.86
N PHE A 184 5.74 6.96 -7.78
CA PHE A 184 5.46 5.58 -8.12
C PHE A 184 6.18 5.19 -9.41
N GLN A 185 7.21 4.36 -9.31
CA GLN A 185 7.95 3.86 -10.47
C GLN A 185 7.11 2.82 -11.20
N THR A 186 6.74 3.12 -12.45
CA THR A 186 6.02 2.18 -13.31
C THR A 186 6.93 1.04 -13.78
N TRP A 187 6.33 -0.07 -14.20
CA TRP A 187 7.03 -1.26 -14.70
C TRP A 187 7.26 -1.20 -16.22
N PRO A 188 8.22 -2.00 -16.75
CA PRO A 188 8.44 -2.08 -18.19
C PRO A 188 7.25 -2.75 -18.87
N ARG A 189 6.88 -2.24 -20.04
CA ARG A 189 5.75 -2.70 -20.84
C ARG A 189 6.20 -3.73 -21.88
N ALA A 190 5.67 -4.93 -21.80
CA ALA A 190 6.01 -6.01 -22.72
C ALA A 190 5.57 -5.73 -24.18
N ASP A 191 4.43 -5.01 -24.35
CA ASP A 191 3.92 -4.58 -25.66
C ASP A 191 4.82 -3.56 -26.38
N LEU A 192 5.73 -2.91 -25.67
CA LEU A 192 6.71 -1.99 -26.22
C LEU A 192 8.09 -2.64 -26.45
N CYS A 193 8.31 -3.83 -25.89
CA CYS A 193 9.60 -4.50 -25.92
C CYS A 193 9.65 -5.65 -26.95
N TYR A 194 8.62 -6.50 -26.99
CA TYR A 194 8.67 -7.74 -27.76
C TYR A 194 8.16 -7.64 -29.20
N PRO A 195 7.04 -6.94 -29.50
CA PRO A 195 6.57 -6.85 -30.87
C PRO A 195 7.52 -6.04 -31.77
N PRO A 196 7.64 -6.42 -33.06
CA PRO A 196 8.46 -5.68 -34.02
C PRO A 196 8.02 -4.23 -34.20
N GLY A 197 8.99 -3.32 -34.42
CA GLY A 197 8.71 -1.90 -34.71
C GLY A 197 8.30 -1.07 -33.50
N LYS A 198 8.39 -1.59 -32.30
CA LYS A 198 8.15 -0.87 -31.06
C LYS A 198 9.41 -0.20 -30.51
N PRO A 199 9.30 0.80 -29.61
CA PRO A 199 10.45 1.57 -29.14
C PRO A 199 11.61 0.75 -28.56
N PHE A 200 11.33 -0.41 -27.97
CA PHE A 200 12.33 -1.30 -27.37
C PHE A 200 12.48 -2.63 -28.14
N SER A 201 11.97 -2.73 -29.38
CA SER A 201 12.11 -3.96 -30.20
C SER A 201 13.57 -4.35 -30.33
N GLY A 202 13.87 -5.64 -30.07
CA GLY A 202 15.22 -6.18 -30.14
C GLY A 202 16.11 -5.90 -28.94
N LEU A 203 15.62 -5.15 -27.97
CA LEU A 203 16.27 -4.95 -26.68
C LEU A 203 15.66 -5.87 -25.61
N PRO A 204 16.42 -6.29 -24.60
CA PRO A 204 15.86 -6.99 -23.45
C PRO A 204 14.92 -6.04 -22.68
N ILE A 205 13.87 -6.61 -22.07
CA ILE A 205 12.91 -5.84 -21.25
C ILE A 205 13.59 -5.07 -20.10
N ASP A 206 14.74 -5.56 -19.65
CA ASP A 206 15.63 -4.90 -18.68
C ASP A 206 16.03 -3.48 -19.11
N SER A 207 16.17 -3.24 -20.42
CA SER A 207 16.53 -1.92 -20.95
C SER A 207 15.47 -0.86 -20.64
N MET A 208 14.18 -1.19 -20.83
CA MET A 208 13.11 -0.27 -20.45
C MET A 208 13.03 -0.08 -18.95
N ALA A 209 13.19 -1.16 -18.17
CA ALA A 209 13.21 -1.08 -16.71
C ALA A 209 14.34 -0.17 -16.20
N GLN A 210 15.55 -0.29 -16.76
CA GLN A 210 16.71 0.54 -16.39
C GLN A 210 16.51 2.02 -16.75
N GLU A 211 15.89 2.33 -17.87
CA GLU A 211 15.57 3.71 -18.24
C GLU A 211 14.52 4.33 -17.33
N LEU A 212 13.47 3.57 -16.97
CA LEU A 212 12.50 3.99 -15.96
C LEU A 212 13.19 4.22 -14.61
N HIS A 213 14.01 3.28 -14.15
CA HIS A 213 14.81 3.42 -12.93
C HIS A 213 15.60 4.72 -12.94
N ALA A 214 16.41 4.93 -13.98
CA ALA A 214 17.27 6.12 -14.08
C ALA A 214 16.47 7.43 -14.05
N SER A 215 15.28 7.47 -14.66
CA SER A 215 14.45 8.65 -14.70
C SER A 215 13.85 8.99 -13.32
N TYR A 216 13.24 7.99 -12.64
CA TYR A 216 12.63 8.19 -11.32
C TYR A 216 13.66 8.51 -10.25
N TYR A 217 14.77 7.76 -10.18
CA TYR A 217 15.82 8.01 -9.19
C TYR A 217 16.61 9.29 -9.49
N GLY A 218 16.73 9.66 -10.78
CA GLY A 218 17.26 10.96 -11.16
C GLY A 218 16.42 12.11 -10.63
N LEU A 219 15.09 12.03 -10.73
CA LEU A 219 14.19 13.04 -10.16
C LEU A 219 14.28 13.08 -8.63
N LEU A 220 14.23 11.92 -7.95
CA LEU A 220 14.35 11.84 -6.50
C LEU A 220 15.64 12.51 -5.99
N SER A 221 16.75 12.29 -6.69
CA SER A 221 18.06 12.89 -6.31
C SER A 221 18.11 14.41 -6.47
N GLN A 222 17.27 14.97 -7.34
CA GLN A 222 17.21 16.40 -7.63
C GLN A 222 16.17 17.15 -6.80
N ASN A 223 15.15 16.46 -6.31
CA ASN A 223 14.08 17.07 -5.51
C ASN A 223 13.94 16.35 -4.15
N PRO A 224 14.50 16.92 -3.07
CA PRO A 224 14.44 16.35 -1.72
C PRO A 224 13.04 16.45 -1.07
N GLY A 225 12.06 17.09 -1.71
CA GLY A 225 10.67 17.15 -1.27
C GLY A 225 9.98 15.79 -1.38
N PHE A 226 10.41 14.92 -2.30
CA PHE A 226 9.90 13.58 -2.35
C PHE A 226 10.39 12.74 -1.16
N LYS A 227 9.47 12.05 -0.50
CA LYS A 227 9.78 11.12 0.58
C LYS A 227 10.57 9.91 0.10
N GLY A 228 10.31 9.46 -1.12
CA GLY A 228 10.94 8.30 -1.74
C GLY A 228 10.24 7.85 -3.01
N ILE A 229 10.62 6.68 -3.46
CA ILE A 229 10.02 5.98 -4.61
C ILE A 229 9.39 4.69 -4.10
N ALA A 230 8.17 4.38 -4.59
CA ALA A 230 7.63 3.04 -4.55
C ALA A 230 8.17 2.29 -5.80
N PRO A 231 9.20 1.42 -5.64
CA PRO A 231 9.96 0.87 -6.75
C PRO A 231 9.26 -0.35 -7.39
N ALA A 232 8.03 -0.18 -7.87
CA ALA A 232 7.24 -1.28 -8.42
C ALA A 232 7.89 -1.85 -9.69
N GLY A 233 8.38 -1.00 -10.59
CA GLY A 233 9.07 -1.44 -11.82
C GLY A 233 10.32 -2.26 -11.54
N ASP A 234 11.13 -1.87 -10.56
CA ASP A 234 12.30 -2.62 -10.12
C ASP A 234 11.90 -3.95 -9.46
N ALA A 235 10.80 -3.99 -8.70
CA ALA A 235 10.28 -5.22 -8.11
C ALA A 235 9.79 -6.19 -9.18
N TRP A 236 9.14 -5.71 -10.25
CA TRP A 236 8.77 -6.53 -11.39
C TRP A 236 10.00 -7.14 -12.08
N LEU A 237 11.02 -6.33 -12.34
CA LEU A 237 12.28 -6.83 -12.91
C LEU A 237 12.95 -7.86 -12.00
N ARG A 238 12.95 -7.64 -10.68
CA ARG A 238 13.46 -8.59 -9.69
C ARG A 238 12.69 -9.92 -9.73
N ALA A 239 11.35 -9.90 -9.82
CA ALA A 239 10.54 -11.10 -9.94
C ALA A 239 10.91 -11.93 -11.18
N VAL A 240 11.18 -11.24 -12.31
CA VAL A 240 11.67 -11.88 -13.54
C VAL A 240 13.09 -12.44 -13.34
N GLN A 241 14.01 -11.68 -12.77
CA GLN A 241 15.40 -12.08 -12.56
C GLN A 241 15.55 -13.26 -11.58
N THR A 242 14.69 -13.33 -10.56
CA THR A 242 14.68 -14.45 -9.60
C THR A 242 13.95 -15.68 -10.11
N GLY A 243 13.36 -15.63 -11.32
CA GLY A 243 12.66 -16.74 -11.95
C GLY A 243 11.26 -17.01 -11.39
N LEU A 244 10.72 -16.12 -10.53
CA LEU A 244 9.35 -16.19 -10.05
C LEU A 244 8.36 -15.83 -11.16
N ALA A 245 8.65 -14.76 -11.91
CA ALA A 245 7.83 -14.32 -13.03
C ALA A 245 8.47 -14.65 -14.38
N GLN A 246 7.62 -14.88 -15.37
CA GLN A 246 8.09 -15.02 -16.75
C GLN A 246 8.65 -13.71 -17.28
N ARG A 247 9.64 -13.83 -18.19
CA ARG A 247 10.29 -12.66 -18.79
C ARG A 247 9.51 -12.13 -19.98
N ASN A 248 8.98 -13.03 -20.79
CA ASN A 248 8.30 -12.70 -22.03
C ASN A 248 6.87 -13.28 -22.04
N PRO A 249 5.83 -12.44 -21.84
CA PRO A 249 4.46 -12.94 -21.82
C PRO A 249 3.96 -13.43 -23.17
N TYR A 250 4.65 -13.11 -24.28
CA TYR A 250 4.37 -13.66 -25.61
C TYR A 250 4.94 -15.08 -25.81
N ALA A 251 5.78 -15.55 -24.88
CA ALA A 251 6.35 -16.90 -24.87
C ALA A 251 6.30 -17.46 -23.44
N PRO A 252 5.11 -17.88 -22.95
CA PRO A 252 4.89 -18.28 -21.58
C PRO A 252 5.81 -19.43 -21.14
N GLU A 253 6.33 -19.33 -19.91
CA GLU A 253 7.19 -20.32 -19.29
C GLU A 253 6.40 -21.10 -18.21
N PRO A 254 6.33 -22.45 -18.29
CA PRO A 254 5.61 -23.24 -17.28
C PRO A 254 6.13 -22.99 -15.85
N GLY A 255 5.20 -22.84 -14.91
CA GLY A 255 5.50 -22.67 -13.49
C GLY A 255 5.94 -21.27 -13.09
N LYS A 256 5.93 -20.32 -14.01
CA LYS A 256 6.16 -18.88 -13.70
C LYS A 256 4.86 -18.10 -13.78
N VAL A 257 4.75 -17.08 -12.92
CA VAL A 257 3.61 -16.17 -12.96
C VAL A 257 3.78 -15.13 -14.06
N ASP A 258 2.67 -14.67 -14.62
CA ASP A 258 2.67 -13.54 -15.55
C ASP A 258 2.28 -12.27 -14.82
N LEU A 259 3.16 -11.27 -14.82
CA LEU A 259 2.88 -9.99 -14.17
C LEU A 259 2.01 -9.07 -15.04
N TRP A 260 2.00 -9.29 -16.37
CA TRP A 260 1.19 -8.51 -17.30
C TRP A 260 -0.16 -9.17 -17.54
N ALA A 261 -1.20 -8.37 -17.74
CA ALA A 261 -2.50 -8.81 -18.22
C ALA A 261 -2.45 -9.16 -19.71
N GLU A 262 -3.59 -9.55 -20.28
CA GLU A 262 -3.70 -10.02 -21.68
C GLU A 262 -3.33 -8.97 -22.73
N ASP A 263 -3.27 -7.70 -22.38
CA ASP A 263 -2.83 -6.60 -23.25
C ASP A 263 -1.31 -6.33 -23.16
N TYR A 264 -0.60 -7.07 -22.34
CA TYR A 264 0.85 -7.03 -22.17
C TYR A 264 1.41 -5.72 -21.63
N TYR A 265 0.56 -4.87 -21.01
CA TYR A 265 1.04 -3.66 -20.35
C TYR A 265 0.33 -3.31 -19.05
N HIS A 266 -0.97 -3.59 -18.87
CA HIS A 266 -1.63 -3.47 -17.57
C HIS A 266 -1.22 -4.61 -16.63
N PRO A 267 -1.38 -4.43 -15.31
CA PRO A 267 -1.03 -5.47 -14.37
C PRO A 267 -2.04 -6.63 -14.42
N SER A 268 -1.53 -7.85 -14.37
CA SER A 268 -2.32 -9.02 -14.02
C SER A 268 -2.64 -9.05 -12.51
N ASN A 269 -3.28 -10.10 -12.03
CA ASN A 269 -3.51 -10.34 -10.61
C ASN A 269 -2.19 -10.35 -9.82
N TRP A 270 -1.17 -11.06 -10.33
CA TRP A 270 0.15 -11.15 -9.70
C TRP A 270 0.92 -9.82 -9.76
N GLY A 271 0.84 -9.12 -10.90
CA GLY A 271 1.46 -7.81 -11.05
C GLY A 271 0.87 -6.76 -10.13
N ALA A 272 -0.46 -6.71 -10.02
CA ALA A 272 -1.16 -5.80 -9.11
C ALA A 272 -0.84 -6.11 -7.65
N TYR A 273 -0.84 -7.39 -7.28
CA TYR A 273 -0.51 -7.85 -5.92
C TYR A 273 0.93 -7.50 -5.54
N LEU A 274 1.92 -7.79 -6.39
CA LEU A 274 3.33 -7.41 -6.18
C LEU A 274 3.47 -5.91 -5.97
N THR A 275 2.80 -5.11 -6.81
CA THR A 275 2.81 -3.66 -6.76
C THR A 275 2.21 -3.14 -5.44
N ALA A 276 1.08 -3.72 -5.01
CA ALA A 276 0.47 -3.37 -3.72
C ALA A 276 1.38 -3.74 -2.53
N CYS A 277 2.11 -4.88 -2.58
CA CYS A 277 3.11 -5.23 -1.57
C CYS A 277 4.24 -4.19 -1.47
N VAL A 278 4.70 -3.66 -2.61
CA VAL A 278 5.71 -2.59 -2.63
C VAL A 278 5.15 -1.31 -1.98
N LEU A 279 3.96 -0.88 -2.37
CA LEU A 279 3.29 0.29 -1.78
C LEU A 279 3.05 0.12 -0.29
N PHE A 280 2.60 -1.06 0.14
CA PHE A 280 2.39 -1.37 1.55
C PHE A 280 3.69 -1.19 2.35
N GLY A 281 4.79 -1.76 1.88
CA GLY A 281 6.09 -1.65 2.55
C GLY A 281 6.64 -0.22 2.57
N GLU A 282 6.50 0.54 1.47
CA GLU A 282 7.02 1.91 1.37
C GLU A 282 6.20 2.92 2.19
N ILE A 283 4.88 2.83 2.13
CA ILE A 283 3.99 3.80 2.78
C ILE A 283 3.87 3.51 4.28
N THR A 284 3.71 2.25 4.66
CA THR A 284 3.45 1.89 6.06
C THR A 284 4.71 1.64 6.87
N GLY A 285 5.82 1.26 6.20
CA GLY A 285 7.05 0.81 6.84
C GLY A 285 6.97 -0.64 7.37
N HIS A 286 5.86 -1.35 7.14
CA HIS A 286 5.72 -2.75 7.54
C HIS A 286 6.29 -3.69 6.48
N ASP A 287 6.90 -4.76 6.94
CA ASP A 287 7.45 -5.78 6.05
C ASP A 287 6.30 -6.54 5.35
N PRO A 288 6.20 -6.49 4.01
CA PRO A 288 5.12 -7.17 3.30
C PRO A 288 5.10 -8.69 3.51
N ARG A 289 6.21 -9.31 3.93
CA ARG A 289 6.26 -10.74 4.27
C ARG A 289 5.43 -11.10 5.51
N ALA A 290 5.10 -10.12 6.35
CA ALA A 290 4.24 -10.32 7.52
C ALA A 290 2.77 -10.58 7.14
N LEU A 291 2.34 -10.26 5.91
CA LEU A 291 1.01 -10.57 5.39
C LEU A 291 0.79 -12.10 5.31
N GLY A 292 1.82 -12.86 4.93
CA GLY A 292 1.78 -14.32 4.90
C GLY A 292 0.98 -14.89 3.72
N GLY A 293 0.92 -16.24 3.66
CA GLY A 293 0.31 -16.95 2.53
C GLY A 293 -1.22 -17.09 2.59
N ALA A 294 -1.85 -16.72 3.71
CA ALA A 294 -3.32 -16.79 3.88
C ALA A 294 -4.00 -15.42 3.73
N GLU A 295 -3.27 -14.44 3.20
CA GLU A 295 -3.73 -13.08 2.99
C GLU A 295 -4.94 -13.07 2.03
N GLN A 296 -5.94 -12.23 2.34
CA GLN A 296 -7.26 -12.30 1.72
C GLN A 296 -7.27 -11.78 0.28
N ALA A 297 -6.48 -10.73 -0.04
CA ALA A 297 -6.43 -10.23 -1.42
C ALA A 297 -5.80 -11.27 -2.35
N ALA A 298 -4.74 -11.97 -1.93
CA ALA A 298 -4.17 -13.07 -2.71
C ALA A 298 -5.21 -14.13 -3.02
N THR A 299 -5.97 -14.55 -1.99
CA THR A 299 -7.05 -15.56 -2.16
C THR A 299 -8.12 -15.08 -3.14
N ALA A 300 -8.59 -13.85 -2.99
CA ALA A 300 -9.65 -13.28 -3.84
C ALA A 300 -9.19 -13.05 -5.30
N LEU A 301 -7.90 -12.77 -5.49
CA LEU A 301 -7.29 -12.61 -6.80
C LEU A 301 -6.88 -13.95 -7.46
N GLY A 302 -7.12 -15.09 -6.78
CA GLY A 302 -6.76 -16.41 -7.31
C GLY A 302 -5.27 -16.71 -7.27
N ILE A 303 -4.52 -16.04 -6.41
CA ILE A 303 -3.08 -16.22 -6.20
C ILE A 303 -2.88 -17.30 -5.12
N SER A 304 -2.10 -18.31 -5.43
CA SER A 304 -1.82 -19.37 -4.46
C SER A 304 -0.97 -18.85 -3.28
N PRO A 305 -1.05 -19.51 -2.10
CA PRO A 305 -0.23 -19.13 -0.94
C PRO A 305 1.28 -19.08 -1.22
N ALA A 306 1.78 -19.99 -2.05
CA ALA A 306 3.20 -20.03 -2.41
C ALA A 306 3.60 -18.85 -3.31
N GLU A 307 2.77 -18.49 -4.27
CA GLU A 307 2.97 -17.32 -5.13
C GLU A 307 2.89 -16.02 -4.32
N ALA A 308 1.89 -15.89 -3.43
CA ALA A 308 1.74 -14.73 -2.56
C ALA A 308 2.99 -14.49 -1.71
N VAL A 309 3.49 -15.52 -1.01
CA VAL A 309 4.74 -15.44 -0.23
C VAL A 309 5.95 -15.12 -1.11
N GLY A 310 6.00 -15.67 -2.33
CA GLY A 310 7.04 -15.35 -3.30
C GLY A 310 7.04 -13.87 -3.70
N LEU A 311 5.88 -13.31 -4.01
CA LEU A 311 5.70 -11.90 -4.39
C LEU A 311 5.98 -10.94 -3.23
N GLN A 312 5.49 -11.25 -2.02
CA GLN A 312 5.80 -10.51 -0.79
C GLN A 312 7.29 -10.45 -0.51
N ARG A 313 8.00 -11.58 -0.70
CA ARG A 313 9.45 -11.65 -0.55
C ARG A 313 10.16 -10.77 -1.57
N VAL A 314 9.78 -10.82 -2.85
CA VAL A 314 10.35 -9.98 -3.91
C VAL A 314 10.16 -8.50 -3.58
N ALA A 315 8.97 -8.08 -3.15
CA ALA A 315 8.70 -6.71 -2.73
C ALA A 315 9.61 -6.28 -1.58
N ALA A 316 9.71 -7.10 -0.51
CA ALA A 316 10.56 -6.81 0.65
C ALA A 316 12.06 -6.72 0.27
N GLU A 317 12.53 -7.61 -0.57
CA GLU A 317 13.92 -7.60 -1.06
C GLU A 317 14.20 -6.36 -1.91
N GLN A 318 13.26 -5.94 -2.76
CA GLN A 318 13.41 -4.73 -3.56
C GLN A 318 13.42 -3.46 -2.72
N ILE A 319 12.53 -3.35 -1.75
CA ILE A 319 12.50 -2.21 -0.82
C ILE A 319 13.82 -2.12 -0.04
N ARG A 320 14.35 -3.25 0.44
CA ARG A 320 15.65 -3.28 1.13
C ARG A 320 16.83 -2.95 0.22
N ALA A 321 16.77 -3.31 -1.05
CA ALA A 321 17.81 -2.92 -2.01
C ALA A 321 17.85 -1.40 -2.22
N ALA A 322 16.68 -0.75 -2.21
CA ALA A 322 16.55 0.70 -2.31
C ALA A 322 16.82 1.42 -0.96
N ARG A 323 16.46 0.78 0.16
CA ARG A 323 16.62 1.29 1.54
C ARG A 323 17.11 0.16 2.46
N PRO A 324 18.43 0.00 2.65
CA PRO A 324 18.99 -1.11 3.43
C PRO A 324 18.52 -1.19 4.89
N ASP A 325 18.10 -0.08 5.47
CA ASP A 325 17.53 0.03 6.84
C ASP A 325 16.01 -0.20 6.90
N ALA A 326 15.37 -0.52 5.78
CA ALA A 326 13.93 -0.84 5.75
C ALA A 326 13.62 -2.05 6.64
N PHE A 327 12.51 -1.96 7.38
CA PHE A 327 12.00 -3.03 8.27
C PHE A 327 12.92 -3.41 9.44
N VAL A 328 13.93 -2.61 9.74
CA VAL A 328 14.72 -2.75 10.97
C VAL A 328 13.93 -2.08 12.10
N GLU A 329 13.58 -2.85 13.13
CA GLU A 329 13.00 -2.26 14.34
C GLU A 329 13.98 -1.25 14.93
N LYS A 330 13.56 0.01 15.00
CA LYS A 330 14.34 1.00 15.74
C LYS A 330 14.32 0.60 17.20
N PRO A 331 15.49 0.44 17.86
CA PRO A 331 15.52 0.16 19.30
C PRO A 331 14.69 1.24 19.99
N MET A 332 13.76 0.83 20.85
CA MET A 332 13.00 1.76 21.69
C MET A 332 14.00 2.66 22.40
N SER A 333 13.95 3.96 22.12
CA SER A 333 14.75 4.92 22.86
C SER A 333 14.43 4.74 24.35
N GLU A 334 15.40 4.25 25.12
CA GLU A 334 15.30 4.19 26.57
C GLU A 334 14.89 5.58 27.05
N GLY A 335 13.67 5.67 27.60
CA GLY A 335 13.19 6.91 28.17
C GLY A 335 14.20 7.38 29.21
N LYS A 336 14.81 8.56 28.99
CA LYS A 336 15.66 9.18 29.99
C LYS A 336 14.93 9.14 31.34
N PRO A 337 15.53 8.56 32.41
CA PRO A 337 14.91 8.58 33.72
C PRO A 337 14.72 10.04 34.12
N ALA A 338 13.50 10.38 34.56
CA ALA A 338 13.16 11.70 35.03
C ALA A 338 14.11 12.06 36.17
N ALA A 339 14.85 13.17 36.03
CA ALA A 339 15.75 13.69 37.04
C ALA A 339 14.96 13.95 38.33
N ARG A 340 15.26 13.22 39.39
CA ARG A 340 14.74 13.39 40.73
C ARG A 340 15.22 14.76 41.25
N LYS A 341 14.31 15.71 41.35
CA LYS A 341 14.59 16.99 42.03
C LYS A 341 14.60 16.73 43.54
N ASP A 342 15.77 16.52 44.09
CA ASP A 342 15.95 16.55 45.55
C ASP A 342 15.71 17.99 46.03
N LYS A 343 14.64 18.17 46.78
CA LYS A 343 14.40 19.39 47.56
C LYS A 343 15.33 19.37 48.76
N VAL A 344 16.41 20.11 48.67
CA VAL A 344 17.17 20.52 49.88
C VAL A 344 16.32 21.51 50.65
N LYS A 345 15.93 21.14 51.89
CA LYS A 345 15.41 22.08 52.91
C LYS A 345 16.60 22.65 53.63
N SER A 346 16.73 23.96 53.61
CA SER A 346 17.41 24.77 54.59
C SER A 346 16.40 25.45 55.48
#